data_3fdad02d5d3ccfede433098a9c69b969
#
_entry.id   3fdad02d5d3ccfede433098a9c69b969
#
_cell.length_a   1.000
_cell.length_b   1.000
_cell.length_c   1.000
_cell.angle_alpha   90.00
_cell.angle_beta   90.00
_cell.angle_gamma   90.00
#
_symmetry.space_group_name_H-M   'P 1'
#
loop_
_entity.id
_entity.type
_entity.pdbx_description
1 polymer ?
#
loop_
_entity_poly.entity_id
_entity_poly.type
_entity_poly.pdbx_seq_one_letter_code
_entity_poly.pdbx_strand_id
1 'polypeptide(L)'
;MNIQILMIDDDQKNTESIKKILHGEKVGEHKILLETVNDFQSGKKKLKSHDYDLLILDIFKGKPSSSNPHRDGIKILRDIKKTTFIPVIFFSGLTKDVENLKTDIIRVVTKTAGGNKALLDEITQIINTNIPLIKKKLKNHIDESMRSYFWDFVQRDWDNFSKNIDEVSLGYLLTRRIAKSFSKERIKQILNDRKISEETIYPLEYYIYPPPNEILGTGDIISKNGKFYVVVTPSCDVAQNKADFIHLAKCIPLKNFDEFKEYIANRSSKTKLDELKLILKSNKKDRYFFLPQTHFIDNLVIDFQQMISIKINEAKKYKRVAKLDSPFSESM
;
A
#
# COMPACT_ATOMS: atom_id res chain seq x y z
N MET A 1 17.49 -3.27 -13.29
CA MET A 1 17.57 -2.57 -11.98
C MET A 1 18.27 -3.48 -10.98
N ASN A 2 19.03 -2.95 -10.00
CA ASN A 2 19.70 -3.78 -9.00
C ASN A 2 18.79 -4.00 -7.79
N ILE A 3 18.72 -5.27 -7.33
CA ILE A 3 18.03 -5.68 -6.11
C ILE A 3 19.05 -5.86 -5.00
N GLN A 4 18.96 -5.02 -3.98
CA GLN A 4 19.85 -5.06 -2.81
C GLN A 4 19.32 -6.06 -1.79
N ILE A 5 20.09 -7.12 -1.53
CA ILE A 5 19.73 -8.16 -0.57
C ILE A 5 20.74 -8.16 0.57
N LEU A 6 20.26 -8.13 1.82
CA LEU A 6 21.09 -8.37 2.98
C LEU A 6 20.86 -9.82 3.45
N MET A 7 21.94 -10.55 3.70
CA MET A 7 21.90 -11.84 4.38
C MET A 7 22.56 -11.73 5.75
N ILE A 8 21.85 -12.15 6.79
CA ILE A 8 22.34 -12.21 8.17
C ILE A 8 22.33 -13.66 8.63
N ASP A 9 23.51 -14.20 8.86
CA ASP A 9 23.70 -15.59 9.24
C ASP A 9 25.10 -15.72 9.89
N ASP A 10 25.21 -16.29 11.05
CA ASP A 10 26.48 -16.38 11.78
C ASP A 10 27.41 -17.49 11.26
N ASP A 11 26.92 -18.36 10.38
CA ASP A 11 27.79 -19.34 9.67
C ASP A 11 28.44 -18.67 8.45
N GLN A 12 29.73 -18.32 8.62
CA GLN A 12 30.52 -17.70 7.56
C GLN A 12 30.62 -18.58 6.30
N LYS A 13 30.75 -19.89 6.45
CA LYS A 13 30.85 -20.81 5.30
C LYS A 13 29.55 -20.79 4.48
N ASN A 14 28.42 -20.74 5.17
CA ASN A 14 27.12 -20.64 4.52
C ASN A 14 26.96 -19.31 3.78
N THR A 15 27.27 -18.18 4.43
CA THR A 15 27.16 -16.85 3.81
C THR A 15 28.07 -16.70 2.58
N GLU A 16 29.32 -17.21 2.63
CA GLU A 16 30.25 -17.21 1.49
C GLU A 16 29.72 -18.07 0.34
N SER A 17 29.20 -19.27 0.64
CA SER A 17 28.61 -20.15 -0.36
C SER A 17 27.44 -19.53 -1.07
N ILE A 18 26.49 -18.99 -0.31
CA ILE A 18 25.31 -18.32 -0.84
C ILE A 18 25.70 -17.07 -1.66
N LYS A 19 26.70 -16.32 -1.19
CA LYS A 19 27.19 -15.14 -1.93
C LYS A 19 27.75 -15.51 -3.29
N LYS A 20 28.49 -16.60 -3.41
CA LYS A 20 29.02 -17.09 -4.70
C LYS A 20 27.90 -17.47 -5.68
N ILE A 21 26.79 -17.97 -5.18
CA ILE A 21 25.65 -18.42 -5.98
C ILE A 21 24.77 -17.25 -6.40
N LEU A 22 24.45 -16.35 -5.45
CA LEU A 22 23.41 -15.34 -5.67
C LEU A 22 23.95 -13.98 -6.12
N HIS A 23 25.17 -13.59 -5.73
CA HIS A 23 25.68 -12.27 -6.06
C HIS A 23 26.00 -12.14 -7.55
N GLY A 24 25.29 -11.24 -8.21
CA GLY A 24 25.41 -11.03 -9.67
C GLY A 24 24.42 -11.83 -10.51
N GLU A 25 23.70 -12.78 -9.89
CA GLU A 25 22.65 -13.56 -10.56
C GLU A 25 21.51 -12.66 -11.05
N LYS A 26 20.82 -13.08 -12.10
CA LYS A 26 19.72 -12.33 -12.70
C LYS A 26 18.37 -13.00 -12.43
N VAL A 27 17.41 -12.21 -12.01
CA VAL A 27 16.00 -12.56 -11.92
C VAL A 27 15.23 -11.64 -12.87
N GLY A 28 14.84 -12.16 -14.02
CA GLY A 28 14.32 -11.34 -15.11
C GLY A 28 15.32 -10.27 -15.56
N GLU A 29 14.91 -9.01 -15.56
CA GLU A 29 15.78 -7.87 -15.90
C GLU A 29 16.59 -7.33 -14.70
N HIS A 30 16.45 -7.96 -13.52
CA HIS A 30 17.02 -7.47 -12.27
C HIS A 30 18.26 -8.26 -11.89
N LYS A 31 19.31 -7.56 -11.46
CA LYS A 31 20.57 -8.17 -10.96
C LYS A 31 20.56 -8.15 -9.43
N ILE A 32 20.87 -9.29 -8.82
CA ILE A 32 21.01 -9.44 -7.37
C ILE A 32 22.37 -8.88 -6.93
N LEU A 33 22.34 -7.98 -5.95
CA LEU A 33 23.52 -7.52 -5.22
C LEU A 33 23.38 -8.01 -3.76
N LEU A 34 24.04 -9.10 -3.43
CA LEU A 34 23.99 -9.69 -2.10
C LEU A 34 25.11 -9.16 -1.22
N GLU A 35 24.73 -8.57 -0.10
CA GLU A 35 25.62 -8.28 1.02
C GLU A 35 25.39 -9.28 2.15
N THR A 36 26.46 -9.73 2.80
CA THR A 36 26.41 -10.73 3.86
C THR A 36 27.02 -10.19 5.14
N VAL A 37 26.43 -10.55 6.28
CA VAL A 37 26.91 -10.20 7.62
C VAL A 37 26.80 -11.41 8.53
N ASN A 38 27.88 -11.70 9.25
CA ASN A 38 28.00 -12.88 10.12
C ASN A 38 27.70 -12.56 11.60
N ASP A 39 27.14 -11.39 11.88
CA ASP A 39 26.71 -10.98 13.21
C ASP A 39 25.36 -10.27 13.18
N PHE A 40 24.42 -10.73 14.01
CA PHE A 40 23.07 -10.20 14.08
C PHE A 40 22.99 -8.72 14.51
N GLN A 41 23.93 -8.26 15.37
CA GLN A 41 23.96 -6.87 15.79
C GLN A 41 24.43 -5.94 14.65
N SER A 42 25.47 -6.36 13.93
CA SER A 42 25.97 -5.67 12.76
C SER A 42 24.91 -5.63 11.64
N GLY A 43 24.19 -6.73 11.43
CA GLY A 43 23.06 -6.79 10.51
C GLY A 43 21.96 -5.80 10.86
N LYS A 44 21.61 -5.71 12.15
CA LYS A 44 20.62 -4.74 12.64
C LYS A 44 21.08 -3.28 12.44
N LYS A 45 22.38 -2.99 12.61
CA LYS A 45 22.92 -1.64 12.30
C LYS A 45 22.81 -1.33 10.81
N LYS A 46 23.16 -2.27 9.94
CA LYS A 46 23.05 -2.10 8.48
C LYS A 46 21.61 -1.86 8.03
N LEU A 47 20.64 -2.58 8.56
CA LEU A 47 19.21 -2.38 8.28
C LEU A 47 18.71 -0.97 8.65
N LYS A 48 19.36 -0.28 9.58
CA LYS A 48 19.04 1.10 9.96
C LYS A 48 19.71 2.14 9.08
N SER A 49 20.88 1.84 8.53
CA SER A 49 21.72 2.80 7.79
C SER A 49 21.65 2.65 6.27
N HIS A 50 21.12 1.53 5.77
CA HIS A 50 21.06 1.23 4.34
C HIS A 50 19.70 0.67 3.97
N ASP A 51 19.29 0.93 2.72
CA ASP A 51 18.06 0.39 2.15
C ASP A 51 18.32 -0.92 1.44
N TYR A 52 17.63 -1.96 1.89
CA TYR A 52 17.60 -3.25 1.24
C TYR A 52 16.20 -3.54 0.70
N ASP A 53 16.17 -4.28 -0.41
CA ASP A 53 14.94 -4.67 -1.11
C ASP A 53 14.39 -6.01 -0.57
N LEU A 54 15.28 -6.85 0.02
CA LEU A 54 14.96 -8.16 0.59
C LEU A 54 15.96 -8.51 1.67
N LEU A 55 15.51 -9.24 2.70
CA LEU A 55 16.33 -9.77 3.79
C LEU A 55 16.31 -11.30 3.80
N ILE A 56 17.49 -11.92 3.79
CA ILE A 56 17.68 -13.34 4.10
C ILE A 56 18.18 -13.42 5.54
N LEU A 57 17.52 -14.21 6.39
CA LEU A 57 17.72 -14.16 7.82
C LEU A 57 17.79 -15.58 8.41
N ASP A 58 18.91 -15.92 9.06
CA ASP A 58 18.91 -17.11 9.91
C ASP A 58 18.06 -16.87 11.16
N ILE A 59 17.43 -17.92 11.67
CA ILE A 59 16.57 -17.86 12.86
C ILE A 59 17.42 -17.81 14.12
N PHE A 60 18.48 -18.59 14.18
CA PHE A 60 19.26 -18.82 15.38
C PHE A 60 20.65 -18.18 15.30
N LYS A 61 21.15 -17.71 16.44
CA LYS A 61 22.55 -17.38 16.63
C LYS A 61 23.23 -18.59 17.29
N GLY A 62 24.20 -19.15 16.60
CA GLY A 62 24.89 -20.40 17.02
C GLY A 62 24.03 -21.66 16.85
N LYS A 63 24.53 -22.77 17.33
CA LYS A 63 23.77 -24.02 17.29
C LYS A 63 22.61 -23.97 18.27
N PRO A 64 21.36 -24.27 17.83
CA PRO A 64 20.23 -24.30 18.74
C PRO A 64 20.45 -25.35 19.82
N SER A 65 20.44 -24.91 21.08
CA SER A 65 20.44 -25.81 22.23
C SER A 65 19.03 -25.99 22.77
N SER A 66 18.71 -27.16 23.31
CA SER A 66 17.38 -27.45 23.86
C SER A 66 17.00 -26.58 25.05
N SER A 67 17.95 -25.97 25.75
CA SER A 67 17.73 -25.21 26.98
C SER A 67 17.48 -23.72 26.79
N ASN A 68 18.00 -23.08 25.73
CA ASN A 68 17.72 -21.66 25.42
C ASN A 68 18.15 -21.29 23.98
N PRO A 69 17.34 -21.52 22.97
CA PRO A 69 17.69 -21.16 21.61
C PRO A 69 17.68 -19.64 21.45
N HIS A 70 18.80 -19.04 21.08
CA HIS A 70 18.90 -17.63 20.73
C HIS A 70 18.23 -17.37 19.38
N ARG A 71 16.93 -17.02 19.39
CA ARG A 71 16.10 -16.72 18.21
C ARG A 71 16.27 -15.26 17.76
N ASP A 72 17.50 -14.85 17.48
CA ASP A 72 17.82 -13.45 17.18
C ASP A 72 17.22 -13.00 15.84
N GLY A 73 17.06 -13.91 14.86
CA GLY A 73 16.35 -13.61 13.62
C GLY A 73 14.88 -13.21 13.82
N ILE A 74 14.17 -13.89 14.73
CA ILE A 74 12.78 -13.53 15.05
C ILE A 74 12.71 -12.16 15.74
N LYS A 75 13.70 -11.81 16.59
CA LYS A 75 13.78 -10.48 17.20
C LYS A 75 14.00 -9.41 16.14
N ILE A 76 14.88 -9.64 15.16
CA ILE A 76 15.09 -8.72 14.04
C ILE A 76 13.82 -8.53 13.24
N LEU A 77 13.08 -9.58 12.91
CA LEU A 77 11.79 -9.44 12.22
C LEU A 77 10.80 -8.56 12.99
N ARG A 78 10.72 -8.72 14.33
CA ARG A 78 9.85 -7.87 15.16
C ARG A 78 10.25 -6.40 15.12
N ASP A 79 11.56 -6.11 15.11
CA ASP A 79 12.09 -4.75 15.02
C ASP A 79 11.83 -4.14 13.64
N ILE A 80 12.03 -4.92 12.56
CA ILE A 80 11.75 -4.50 11.18
C ILE A 80 10.27 -4.11 11.03
N LYS A 81 9.35 -4.94 11.52
CA LYS A 81 7.90 -4.66 11.45
C LYS A 81 7.49 -3.34 12.09
N LYS A 82 8.29 -2.79 13.01
CA LYS A 82 8.03 -1.51 13.67
C LYS A 82 8.68 -0.31 12.98
N THR A 83 9.73 -0.52 12.18
CA THR A 83 10.57 0.58 11.68
C THR A 83 10.62 0.70 10.17
N THR A 84 10.44 -0.39 9.45
CA THR A 84 10.53 -0.40 7.98
C THR A 84 9.74 -1.56 7.39
N PHE A 85 9.58 -1.55 6.08
CA PHE A 85 9.02 -2.68 5.34
C PHE A 85 10.09 -3.29 4.45
N ILE A 86 10.43 -4.56 4.71
CA ILE A 86 11.32 -5.38 3.89
C ILE A 86 10.75 -6.80 3.86
N PRO A 87 10.53 -7.42 2.69
CA PRO A 87 10.26 -8.85 2.61
C PRO A 87 11.38 -9.67 3.23
N VAL A 88 11.03 -10.78 3.88
CA VAL A 88 12.00 -11.61 4.63
C VAL A 88 11.92 -13.05 4.16
N ILE A 89 13.08 -13.66 3.93
CA ILE A 89 13.21 -15.10 3.78
C ILE A 89 13.98 -15.64 4.98
N PHE A 90 13.33 -16.42 5.82
CA PHE A 90 14.06 -17.22 6.80
C PHE A 90 14.76 -18.37 6.11
N PHE A 91 16.07 -18.42 6.24
CA PHE A 91 16.90 -19.49 5.70
C PHE A 91 17.68 -20.15 6.84
N SER A 92 17.19 -21.29 7.35
CA SER A 92 17.68 -21.90 8.57
C SER A 92 17.63 -23.43 8.53
N GLY A 93 18.47 -24.09 9.32
CA GLY A 93 18.43 -25.55 9.47
C GLY A 93 17.19 -26.07 10.22
N LEU A 94 16.60 -25.22 11.08
CA LEU A 94 15.38 -25.54 11.85
C LEU A 94 14.35 -24.44 11.63
N THR A 95 13.24 -24.76 10.98
CA THR A 95 12.22 -23.77 10.53
C THR A 95 10.92 -23.81 11.32
N LYS A 96 10.71 -24.80 12.21
CA LYS A 96 9.46 -24.96 12.97
C LYS A 96 8.96 -23.69 13.66
N ASP A 97 9.89 -22.88 14.19
CA ASP A 97 9.58 -21.68 14.98
C ASP A 97 9.01 -20.52 14.14
N VAL A 98 9.09 -20.58 12.82
CA VAL A 98 8.69 -19.51 11.90
C VAL A 98 7.67 -19.95 10.85
N GLU A 99 7.29 -21.24 10.81
CA GLU A 99 6.30 -21.73 9.84
C GLU A 99 4.94 -20.99 9.96
N ASN A 100 4.53 -20.66 11.17
CA ASN A 100 3.31 -19.91 11.44
C ASN A 100 3.40 -18.41 11.04
N LEU A 101 4.59 -17.92 10.70
CA LEU A 101 4.82 -16.55 10.24
C LEU A 101 4.81 -16.44 8.71
N LYS A 102 4.76 -17.57 8.00
CA LYS A 102 4.79 -17.63 6.54
C LYS A 102 3.64 -16.87 5.90
N THR A 103 3.98 -16.01 4.96
CA THR A 103 3.05 -15.20 4.15
C THR A 103 3.67 -15.00 2.77
N ASP A 104 3.01 -14.24 1.88
CA ASP A 104 3.61 -13.91 0.57
C ASP A 104 4.86 -13.03 0.64
N ILE A 105 5.08 -12.33 1.74
CA ILE A 105 6.24 -11.45 1.98
C ILE A 105 7.18 -11.96 3.08
N ILE A 106 6.81 -13.03 3.78
CA ILE A 106 7.67 -13.75 4.72
C ILE A 106 7.72 -15.20 4.26
N ARG A 107 8.85 -15.63 3.76
CA ARG A 107 9.07 -16.98 3.25
C ARG A 107 9.98 -17.76 4.19
N VAL A 108 9.93 -19.07 4.09
CA VAL A 108 10.72 -19.98 4.94
C VAL A 108 11.34 -21.05 4.06
N VAL A 109 12.67 -21.14 4.12
CA VAL A 109 13.47 -22.14 3.38
C VAL A 109 14.37 -22.88 4.35
N THR A 110 14.36 -24.20 4.28
CA THR A 110 15.24 -25.03 5.12
C THR A 110 16.61 -25.22 4.46
N LYS A 111 17.70 -25.08 5.22
CA LYS A 111 19.08 -25.35 4.78
C LYS A 111 19.26 -26.88 4.60
N THR A 112 18.92 -27.39 3.42
CA THR A 112 19.07 -28.78 3.00
C THR A 112 19.92 -28.85 1.72
N ALA A 113 20.21 -30.05 1.23
CA ALA A 113 20.96 -30.24 -0.03
C ALA A 113 20.37 -29.51 -1.24
N GLY A 114 19.02 -29.28 -1.27
CA GLY A 114 18.32 -28.49 -2.30
C GLY A 114 18.04 -27.05 -1.88
N GLY A 115 18.42 -26.63 -0.67
CA GLY A 115 18.02 -25.36 -0.05
C GLY A 115 18.47 -24.13 -0.83
N ASN A 116 19.63 -24.17 -1.48
CA ASN A 116 20.11 -23.03 -2.28
C ASN A 116 19.23 -22.74 -3.50
N LYS A 117 18.77 -23.79 -4.18
CA LYS A 117 17.82 -23.65 -5.30
C LYS A 117 16.48 -23.12 -4.79
N ALA A 118 15.95 -23.72 -3.72
CA ALA A 118 14.71 -23.26 -3.11
C ALA A 118 14.81 -21.81 -2.64
N LEU A 119 15.97 -21.36 -2.13
CA LEU A 119 16.19 -19.95 -1.78
C LEU A 119 16.12 -19.04 -2.99
N LEU A 120 16.74 -19.39 -4.11
CA LEU A 120 16.66 -18.61 -5.35
C LEU A 120 15.23 -18.57 -5.91
N ASP A 121 14.49 -19.68 -5.83
CA ASP A 121 13.09 -19.76 -6.25
C ASP A 121 12.21 -18.81 -5.42
N GLU A 122 12.37 -18.79 -4.09
CA GLU A 122 11.62 -17.88 -3.21
C GLU A 122 12.01 -16.40 -3.39
N ILE A 123 13.29 -16.10 -3.64
CA ILE A 123 13.73 -14.75 -4.03
C ILE A 123 13.03 -14.32 -5.31
N THR A 124 13.00 -15.22 -6.30
CA THR A 124 12.34 -14.97 -7.59
C THR A 124 10.85 -14.70 -7.42
N GLN A 125 10.16 -15.50 -6.61
CA GLN A 125 8.74 -15.28 -6.31
C GLN A 125 8.49 -13.92 -5.65
N ILE A 126 9.30 -13.52 -4.66
CA ILE A 126 9.16 -12.21 -4.00
C ILE A 126 9.41 -11.06 -5.00
N ILE A 127 10.43 -11.16 -5.85
CA ILE A 127 10.71 -10.14 -6.87
C ILE A 127 9.54 -10.05 -7.86
N ASN A 128 8.96 -11.17 -8.27
CA ASN A 128 7.81 -11.23 -9.19
C ASN A 128 6.52 -10.64 -8.61
N THR A 129 6.41 -10.46 -7.28
CA THR A 129 5.31 -9.69 -6.69
C THR A 129 5.38 -8.19 -7.04
N ASN A 130 6.52 -7.72 -7.54
CA ASN A 130 6.85 -6.30 -7.75
C ASN A 130 6.85 -5.42 -6.49
N ILE A 131 6.50 -5.93 -5.32
CA ILE A 131 6.41 -5.15 -4.07
C ILE A 131 7.74 -4.45 -3.72
N PRO A 132 8.91 -5.14 -3.74
CA PRO A 132 10.20 -4.48 -3.48
C PRO A 132 10.49 -3.36 -4.47
N LEU A 133 10.16 -3.57 -5.75
CA LEU A 133 10.39 -2.62 -6.83
C LEU A 133 9.50 -1.40 -6.72
N ILE A 134 8.22 -1.58 -6.40
CA ILE A 134 7.27 -0.48 -6.16
C ILE A 134 7.76 0.36 -4.99
N LYS A 135 8.09 -0.25 -3.84
CA LYS A 135 8.67 0.44 -2.68
C LYS A 135 9.86 1.31 -3.08
N LYS A 136 10.82 0.73 -3.79
CA LYS A 136 12.06 1.42 -4.21
C LYS A 136 11.78 2.59 -5.14
N LYS A 137 10.91 2.41 -6.13
CA LYS A 137 10.52 3.47 -7.07
C LYS A 137 9.83 4.63 -6.37
N LEU A 138 8.88 4.34 -5.45
CA LEU A 138 8.18 5.36 -4.69
C LEU A 138 9.14 6.12 -3.77
N LYS A 139 10.03 5.41 -3.07
CA LYS A 139 11.05 6.04 -2.23
C LYS A 139 11.96 6.96 -3.05
N ASN A 140 12.49 6.48 -4.17
CA ASN A 140 13.34 7.29 -5.04
C ASN A 140 12.63 8.55 -5.53
N HIS A 141 11.33 8.46 -5.85
CA HIS A 141 10.55 9.63 -6.25
C HIS A 141 10.41 10.66 -5.13
N ILE A 142 10.19 10.20 -3.88
CA ILE A 142 10.13 11.09 -2.70
C ILE A 142 11.49 11.77 -2.49
N ASP A 143 12.57 11.00 -2.49
CA ASP A 143 13.94 11.51 -2.28
C ASP A 143 14.33 12.51 -3.38
N GLU A 144 14.00 12.23 -4.65
CA GLU A 144 14.21 13.15 -5.78
C GLU A 144 13.38 14.42 -5.62
N SER A 145 12.13 14.31 -5.22
CA SER A 145 11.24 15.47 -4.99
C SER A 145 11.75 16.35 -3.86
N MET A 146 12.25 15.77 -2.76
CA MET A 146 12.88 16.50 -1.65
C MET A 146 14.17 17.17 -2.12
N ARG A 147 15.06 16.43 -2.79
CA ARG A 147 16.32 16.95 -3.31
C ARG A 147 16.08 18.16 -4.23
N SER A 148 15.18 18.02 -5.20
CA SER A 148 14.84 19.12 -6.12
C SER A 148 14.25 20.30 -5.35
N TYR A 149 13.38 20.09 -4.37
CA TYR A 149 12.80 21.16 -3.60
C TYR A 149 13.84 21.98 -2.83
N PHE A 150 14.77 21.32 -2.13
CA PHE A 150 15.80 22.02 -1.36
C PHE A 150 16.86 22.68 -2.23
N TRP A 151 17.39 21.97 -3.24
CA TRP A 151 18.48 22.49 -4.07
C TRP A 151 17.99 23.49 -5.13
N ASP A 152 16.88 23.19 -5.80
CA ASP A 152 16.44 23.98 -6.94
C ASP A 152 15.53 25.15 -6.54
N PHE A 153 14.96 25.13 -5.32
CA PHE A 153 14.01 26.13 -4.86
C PHE A 153 14.43 26.81 -3.56
N VAL A 154 14.53 26.09 -2.44
CA VAL A 154 14.82 26.69 -1.13
C VAL A 154 16.20 27.36 -1.11
N GLN A 155 17.23 26.71 -1.66
CA GLN A 155 18.57 27.27 -1.69
C GLN A 155 18.67 28.57 -2.51
N ARG A 156 17.92 28.68 -3.61
CA ARG A 156 17.94 29.88 -4.45
C ARG A 156 17.36 31.11 -3.76
N ASP A 157 16.42 30.92 -2.87
CA ASP A 157 15.70 31.99 -2.18
C ASP A 157 15.84 31.87 -0.66
N TRP A 158 17.00 31.39 -0.21
CA TRP A 158 17.26 31.11 1.21
C TRP A 158 17.04 32.33 2.11
N ASP A 159 17.46 33.53 1.66
CA ASP A 159 17.33 34.75 2.44
C ASP A 159 15.88 35.14 2.72
N ASN A 160 14.97 34.87 1.78
CA ASN A 160 13.54 35.06 1.98
C ASN A 160 12.94 33.95 2.86
N PHE A 161 13.33 32.69 2.61
CA PHE A 161 12.87 31.56 3.41
C PHE A 161 13.26 31.70 4.88
N SER A 162 14.53 31.97 5.15
CA SER A 162 15.05 32.03 6.53
C SER A 162 14.48 33.19 7.38
N LYS A 163 14.01 34.25 6.73
CA LYS A 163 13.44 35.41 7.41
C LYS A 163 11.92 35.31 7.62
N ASN A 164 11.22 34.62 6.76
CA ASN A 164 9.77 34.71 6.66
C ASN A 164 9.05 33.37 6.89
N ILE A 165 9.76 32.26 6.92
CA ILE A 165 9.16 30.92 6.98
C ILE A 165 9.78 30.13 8.13
N ASP A 166 8.95 29.67 9.06
CA ASP A 166 9.38 28.76 10.12
C ASP A 166 9.47 27.32 9.64
N GLU A 167 10.04 26.43 10.46
CA GLU A 167 10.25 25.02 10.15
C GLU A 167 8.93 24.29 9.83
N VAL A 168 7.85 24.66 10.53
CA VAL A 168 6.54 24.04 10.34
C VAL A 168 5.96 24.41 8.98
N SER A 169 6.00 25.70 8.65
CA SER A 169 5.54 26.21 7.35
C SER A 169 6.31 25.61 6.18
N LEU A 170 7.65 25.51 6.31
CA LEU A 170 8.48 24.85 5.31
C LEU A 170 8.11 23.35 5.17
N GLY A 171 7.88 22.66 6.29
CA GLY A 171 7.44 21.27 6.31
C GLY A 171 6.08 21.09 5.60
N TYR A 172 5.13 22.00 5.83
CA TYR A 172 3.84 21.99 5.12
C TYR A 172 4.00 22.16 3.62
N LEU A 173 4.79 23.13 3.17
CA LEU A 173 5.01 23.38 1.74
C LEU A 173 5.64 22.17 1.07
N LEU A 174 6.66 21.58 1.67
CA LEU A 174 7.33 20.39 1.15
C LEU A 174 6.37 19.19 1.07
N THR A 175 5.66 18.92 2.16
CA THR A 175 4.71 17.78 2.23
C THR A 175 3.63 17.91 1.15
N ARG A 176 3.03 19.09 0.98
CA ARG A 176 2.02 19.32 -0.05
C ARG A 176 2.59 19.20 -1.46
N ARG A 177 3.82 19.66 -1.69
CA ARG A 177 4.50 19.50 -2.98
C ARG A 177 4.75 18.02 -3.30
N ILE A 178 5.26 17.24 -2.35
CA ILE A 178 5.46 15.79 -2.50
C ILE A 178 4.12 15.11 -2.78
N ALA A 179 3.08 15.38 -2.00
CA ALA A 179 1.76 14.80 -2.22
C ALA A 179 1.23 15.12 -3.64
N LYS A 180 1.39 16.35 -4.12
CA LYS A 180 0.96 16.76 -5.46
C LYS A 180 1.82 16.16 -6.58
N SER A 181 3.05 15.76 -6.30
CA SER A 181 3.94 15.13 -7.30
C SER A 181 3.51 13.70 -7.65
N PHE A 182 2.61 13.09 -6.89
CA PHE A 182 1.99 11.80 -7.18
C PHE A 182 0.74 11.96 -8.06
N SER A 183 0.85 12.73 -9.14
CA SER A 183 -0.22 12.76 -10.14
C SER A 183 -0.39 11.40 -10.83
N LYS A 184 -1.55 11.16 -11.43
CA LYS A 184 -1.85 9.91 -12.15
C LYS A 184 -0.79 9.61 -13.21
N GLU A 185 -0.40 10.59 -13.99
CA GLU A 185 0.61 10.48 -15.05
C GLU A 185 1.98 10.11 -14.45
N ARG A 186 2.33 10.74 -13.33
CA ARG A 186 3.61 10.46 -12.65
C ARG A 186 3.63 9.06 -12.03
N ILE A 187 2.54 8.63 -11.43
CA ILE A 187 2.40 7.27 -10.89
C ILE A 187 2.57 6.23 -12.01
N LYS A 188 1.94 6.45 -13.17
CA LYS A 188 2.12 5.60 -14.36
C LYS A 188 3.59 5.50 -14.78
N GLN A 189 4.29 6.64 -14.85
CA GLN A 189 5.71 6.68 -15.18
C GLN A 189 6.56 5.93 -14.15
N ILE A 190 6.31 6.17 -12.85
CA ILE A 190 7.02 5.50 -11.75
C ILE A 190 6.84 3.98 -11.83
N LEU A 191 5.63 3.52 -12.09
CA LEU A 191 5.31 2.09 -12.15
C LEU A 191 5.65 1.45 -13.51
N ASN A 192 6.01 2.25 -14.54
CA ASN A 192 6.20 1.80 -15.93
C ASN A 192 4.95 1.09 -16.49
N ASP A 193 3.77 1.57 -16.12
CA ASP A 193 2.52 0.95 -16.56
C ASP A 193 2.15 1.45 -17.95
N ARG A 194 2.40 0.60 -18.95
CA ARG A 194 2.05 0.86 -20.36
C ARG A 194 0.60 0.49 -20.71
N LYS A 195 -0.12 -0.17 -19.79
CA LYS A 195 -1.47 -0.69 -20.04
C LYS A 195 -2.56 0.32 -19.72
N ILE A 196 -2.24 1.35 -18.96
CA ILE A 196 -3.21 2.35 -18.54
C ILE A 196 -3.35 3.40 -19.63
N SER A 197 -4.46 3.40 -20.39
CA SER A 197 -4.80 4.53 -21.25
C SER A 197 -5.10 5.76 -20.38
N GLU A 198 -4.86 6.96 -20.90
CA GLU A 198 -5.15 8.21 -20.18
C GLU A 198 -6.64 8.38 -19.85
N GLU A 199 -7.49 7.75 -20.66
CA GLU A 199 -8.96 7.82 -20.54
C GLU A 199 -9.55 6.80 -19.55
N THR A 200 -8.78 5.81 -19.09
CA THR A 200 -9.30 4.77 -18.21
C THR A 200 -9.03 5.10 -16.75
N ILE A 201 -10.08 5.20 -15.95
CA ILE A 201 -10.00 5.32 -14.49
C ILE A 201 -10.07 3.91 -13.90
N TYR A 202 -9.06 3.55 -13.11
CA TYR A 202 -9.09 2.29 -12.37
C TYR A 202 -10.06 2.39 -11.19
N PRO A 203 -10.82 1.33 -10.91
CA PRO A 203 -11.70 1.31 -9.74
C PRO A 203 -11.04 1.73 -8.42
N LEU A 204 -9.77 1.34 -8.21
CA LEU A 204 -9.02 1.70 -7.00
C LEU A 204 -8.68 3.20 -6.90
N GLU A 205 -8.68 3.94 -8.01
CA GLU A 205 -8.43 5.39 -8.00
C GLU A 205 -9.59 6.18 -7.34
N TYR A 206 -10.78 5.57 -7.20
CA TYR A 206 -11.89 6.17 -6.49
C TYR A 206 -11.70 6.24 -4.98
N TYR A 207 -10.78 5.43 -4.42
CA TYR A 207 -10.76 5.14 -2.99
C TYR A 207 -9.39 5.32 -2.38
N ILE A 208 -9.39 5.82 -1.15
CA ILE A 208 -8.28 5.66 -0.21
C ILE A 208 -8.57 4.41 0.62
N TYR A 209 -7.71 3.39 0.48
CA TYR A 209 -7.83 2.12 1.19
C TYR A 209 -6.47 1.63 1.73
N PRO A 210 -6.36 1.19 2.98
CA PRO A 210 -7.37 1.33 4.04
C PRO A 210 -7.70 2.79 4.32
N PRO A 211 -8.90 3.09 4.89
CA PRO A 211 -9.28 4.46 5.18
C PRO A 211 -8.29 5.08 6.19
N PRO A 212 -7.93 6.36 6.05
CA PRO A 212 -6.99 7.01 6.95
C PRO A 212 -7.55 7.08 8.37
N ASN A 213 -6.65 7.07 9.39
CA ASN A 213 -7.00 7.17 10.82
C ASN A 213 -7.39 8.61 11.21
N GLU A 214 -8.19 9.26 10.41
CA GLU A 214 -8.71 10.61 10.64
C GLU A 214 -10.13 10.56 11.20
N ILE A 215 -10.65 11.72 11.58
CA ILE A 215 -12.06 11.88 11.96
C ILE A 215 -12.94 11.52 10.75
N LEU A 216 -14.07 10.87 11.02
CA LEU A 216 -15.06 10.54 10.01
C LEU A 216 -15.56 11.82 9.30
N GLY A 217 -15.62 11.81 7.99
CA GLY A 217 -16.02 12.98 7.21
C GLY A 217 -16.54 12.63 5.82
N THR A 218 -16.77 13.65 5.01
CA THR A 218 -17.30 13.51 3.65
C THR A 218 -16.54 12.48 2.83
N GLY A 219 -17.26 11.63 2.12
CA GLY A 219 -16.68 10.57 1.28
C GLY A 219 -16.33 9.30 2.02
N ASP A 220 -16.43 9.26 3.36
CA ASP A 220 -16.22 7.99 4.08
C ASP A 220 -17.31 6.97 3.75
N ILE A 221 -16.87 5.79 3.33
CA ILE A 221 -17.75 4.64 3.09
C ILE A 221 -17.76 3.80 4.36
N ILE A 222 -18.94 3.69 4.94
CA ILE A 222 -19.16 2.94 6.18
C ILE A 222 -20.18 1.83 5.98
N SER A 223 -20.08 0.77 6.77
CA SER A 223 -21.01 -0.37 6.68
C SER A 223 -21.52 -0.81 8.04
N LYS A 224 -22.78 -1.27 8.07
CA LYS A 224 -23.42 -1.89 9.21
C LYS A 224 -24.43 -2.93 8.74
N ASN A 225 -24.35 -4.14 9.30
CA ASN A 225 -25.24 -5.26 8.96
C ASN A 225 -25.33 -5.54 7.44
N GLY A 226 -24.19 -5.49 6.72
CA GLY A 226 -24.13 -5.73 5.28
C GLY A 226 -24.69 -4.58 4.42
N LYS A 227 -25.14 -3.48 4.99
CA LYS A 227 -25.56 -2.28 4.25
C LYS A 227 -24.43 -1.26 4.25
N PHE A 228 -24.27 -0.59 3.11
CA PHE A 228 -23.25 0.44 2.90
C PHE A 228 -23.87 1.82 2.81
N TYR A 229 -23.11 2.80 3.28
CA TYR A 229 -23.51 4.21 3.30
C TYR A 229 -22.27 5.07 3.01
N VAL A 230 -22.49 6.24 2.42
CA VAL A 230 -21.45 7.26 2.28
C VAL A 230 -21.79 8.44 3.15
N VAL A 231 -20.80 8.95 3.87
CA VAL A 231 -20.92 10.17 4.69
C VAL A 231 -20.95 11.37 3.75
N VAL A 232 -21.97 12.22 3.90
CA VAL A 232 -22.12 13.47 3.15
C VAL A 232 -21.99 14.71 4.04
N THR A 233 -21.90 14.54 5.36
CA THR A 233 -21.62 15.64 6.28
C THR A 233 -20.25 16.24 6.01
N PRO A 234 -20.12 17.58 5.87
CA PRO A 234 -18.84 18.23 5.68
C PRO A 234 -17.82 17.84 6.75
N SER A 235 -16.60 17.51 6.32
CA SER A 235 -15.52 17.10 7.23
C SER A 235 -15.15 18.19 8.23
N CYS A 236 -15.26 19.48 7.84
CA CYS A 236 -15.00 20.61 8.72
C CYS A 236 -15.99 20.68 9.90
N ASP A 237 -17.28 20.35 9.67
CA ASP A 237 -18.29 20.41 10.72
C ASP A 237 -18.07 19.32 11.77
N VAL A 238 -17.65 18.13 11.31
CA VAL A 238 -17.30 17.03 12.21
C VAL A 238 -16.02 17.35 12.99
N ALA A 239 -14.98 17.84 12.32
CA ALA A 239 -13.69 18.17 12.92
C ALA A 239 -13.79 19.29 13.96
N GLN A 240 -14.68 20.24 13.74
CA GLN A 240 -14.92 21.38 14.67
C GLN A 240 -15.96 21.08 15.75
N ASN A 241 -16.45 19.81 15.85
CA ASN A 241 -17.55 19.42 16.75
C ASN A 241 -18.83 20.26 16.60
N LYS A 242 -19.11 20.74 15.37
CA LYS A 242 -20.33 21.50 15.07
C LYS A 242 -21.48 20.60 14.64
N ALA A 243 -21.18 19.35 14.25
CA ALA A 243 -22.19 18.41 13.79
C ALA A 243 -22.68 17.53 14.95
N ASP A 244 -23.94 17.65 15.33
CA ASP A 244 -24.60 16.72 16.24
C ASP A 244 -24.97 15.41 15.55
N PHE A 245 -25.20 15.48 14.24
CA PHE A 245 -25.63 14.37 13.39
C PHE A 245 -24.70 14.20 12.20
N ILE A 246 -24.52 12.94 11.82
CA ILE A 246 -23.85 12.55 10.57
C ILE A 246 -24.94 12.19 9.55
N HIS A 247 -24.91 12.82 8.40
CA HIS A 247 -25.79 12.53 7.28
C HIS A 247 -25.16 11.47 6.38
N LEU A 248 -25.92 10.45 6.06
CA LEU A 248 -25.49 9.28 5.31
C LEU A 248 -26.38 9.08 4.10
N ALA A 249 -25.80 8.97 2.91
CA ALA A 249 -26.48 8.51 1.71
C ALA A 249 -26.35 6.98 1.60
N LYS A 250 -27.45 6.29 1.32
CA LYS A 250 -27.48 4.84 1.21
C LYS A 250 -26.82 4.38 -0.10
N CYS A 251 -26.00 3.35 -0.02
CA CYS A 251 -25.44 2.67 -1.18
C CYS A 251 -26.26 1.41 -1.51
N ILE A 252 -26.72 1.32 -2.74
CA ILE A 252 -27.54 0.22 -3.24
C ILE A 252 -26.68 -0.64 -4.17
N PRO A 253 -26.65 -1.97 -4.02
CA PRO A 253 -25.96 -2.84 -4.97
C PRO A 253 -26.46 -2.62 -6.40
N LEU A 254 -25.54 -2.44 -7.36
CA LEU A 254 -25.87 -2.20 -8.77
C LEU A 254 -26.78 -3.31 -9.34
N LYS A 255 -26.61 -4.56 -8.90
CA LYS A 255 -27.45 -5.69 -9.29
C LYS A 255 -28.92 -5.57 -8.93
N ASN A 256 -29.29 -4.63 -8.05
CA ASN A 256 -30.68 -4.38 -7.65
C ASN A 256 -31.41 -3.40 -8.58
N PHE A 257 -30.66 -2.70 -9.44
CA PHE A 257 -31.24 -1.76 -10.41
C PHE A 257 -31.81 -2.52 -11.61
N ASP A 258 -32.95 -2.09 -12.10
CA ASP A 258 -33.65 -2.73 -13.22
C ASP A 258 -32.85 -2.57 -14.52
N GLU A 259 -32.18 -1.44 -14.73
CA GLU A 259 -31.29 -1.19 -15.87
C GLU A 259 -30.16 -2.22 -15.96
N PHE A 260 -29.61 -2.62 -14.82
CA PHE A 260 -28.58 -3.67 -14.77
C PHE A 260 -29.16 -5.05 -15.08
N LYS A 261 -30.31 -5.39 -14.48
CA LYS A 261 -30.99 -6.69 -14.71
C LYS A 261 -31.40 -6.85 -16.16
N GLU A 262 -31.99 -5.80 -16.77
CA GLU A 262 -32.42 -5.79 -18.15
C GLU A 262 -31.23 -5.90 -19.13
N TYR A 263 -30.12 -5.21 -18.85
CA TYR A 263 -28.89 -5.36 -19.63
C TYR A 263 -28.31 -6.78 -19.52
N ILE A 264 -28.27 -7.36 -18.32
CA ILE A 264 -27.78 -8.74 -18.14
C ILE A 264 -28.66 -9.74 -18.89
N ALA A 265 -29.97 -9.53 -18.90
CA ALA A 265 -30.94 -10.38 -19.65
C ALA A 265 -30.76 -10.26 -21.18
N ASN A 266 -30.35 -9.10 -21.70
CA ASN A 266 -30.12 -8.87 -23.13
C ASN A 266 -28.89 -8.01 -23.40
N ARG A 267 -27.69 -8.64 -23.28
CA ARG A 267 -26.39 -7.95 -23.40
C ARG A 267 -26.11 -7.38 -24.80
N SER A 268 -26.82 -7.83 -25.83
CA SER A 268 -26.68 -7.32 -27.20
C SER A 268 -27.51 -6.04 -27.46
N SER A 269 -28.41 -5.68 -26.56
CA SER A 269 -29.23 -4.46 -26.69
C SER A 269 -28.43 -3.21 -26.40
N LYS A 270 -28.21 -2.40 -27.43
CA LYS A 270 -27.55 -1.10 -27.30
C LYS A 270 -28.34 -0.14 -26.40
N THR A 271 -29.68 -0.13 -26.51
CA THR A 271 -30.55 0.70 -25.69
C THR A 271 -30.38 0.39 -24.20
N LYS A 272 -30.39 -0.91 -23.82
CA LYS A 272 -30.21 -1.31 -22.42
C LYS A 272 -28.82 -0.99 -21.89
N LEU A 273 -27.81 -1.08 -22.73
CA LEU A 273 -26.46 -0.64 -22.39
C LEU A 273 -26.41 0.88 -22.14
N ASP A 274 -27.09 1.66 -22.98
CA ASP A 274 -27.08 3.13 -22.83
C ASP A 274 -27.87 3.59 -21.60
N GLU A 275 -28.97 2.92 -21.25
CA GLU A 275 -29.70 3.14 -19.99
C GLU A 275 -28.80 2.85 -18.76
N LEU A 276 -28.09 1.71 -18.77
CA LEU A 276 -27.15 1.36 -17.73
C LEU A 276 -25.99 2.37 -17.61
N LYS A 277 -25.46 2.84 -18.75
CA LYS A 277 -24.40 3.87 -18.77
C LYS A 277 -24.79 5.16 -18.08
N LEU A 278 -26.07 5.53 -18.06
CA LEU A 278 -26.52 6.74 -17.33
C LEU A 278 -26.26 6.60 -15.82
N ILE A 279 -26.42 5.39 -15.27
CA ILE A 279 -26.09 5.13 -13.86
C ILE A 279 -24.58 5.09 -13.67
N LEU A 280 -23.85 4.35 -14.52
CA LEU A 280 -22.40 4.16 -14.38
C LEU A 280 -21.59 5.45 -14.55
N LYS A 281 -22.12 6.41 -15.34
CA LYS A 281 -21.51 7.73 -15.53
C LYS A 281 -22.00 8.77 -14.52
N SER A 282 -22.78 8.37 -13.53
CA SER A 282 -23.38 9.27 -12.53
C SER A 282 -24.25 10.40 -13.11
N ASN A 283 -24.77 10.20 -14.33
CA ASN A 283 -25.51 11.23 -15.09
C ASN A 283 -27.05 11.07 -15.02
N LYS A 284 -27.55 10.15 -14.18
CA LYS A 284 -28.98 9.91 -14.09
C LYS A 284 -29.62 10.82 -13.07
N LYS A 285 -30.18 11.97 -13.53
CA LYS A 285 -30.99 12.93 -12.74
C LYS A 285 -30.29 13.50 -11.51
N ASP A 286 -28.96 13.60 -11.48
CA ASP A 286 -28.16 14.09 -10.35
C ASP A 286 -28.51 13.41 -9.01
N ARG A 287 -29.07 12.20 -9.11
CA ARG A 287 -29.53 11.42 -7.97
C ARG A 287 -28.53 10.34 -7.56
N TYR A 288 -27.82 9.79 -8.55
CA TYR A 288 -27.02 8.61 -8.37
C TYR A 288 -25.55 8.88 -8.59
N PHE A 289 -24.71 8.27 -7.76
CA PHE A 289 -23.24 8.24 -7.95
C PHE A 289 -22.75 6.81 -7.90
N PHE A 290 -22.05 6.37 -8.95
CA PHE A 290 -21.58 5.00 -9.07
C PHE A 290 -20.25 4.79 -8.34
N LEU A 291 -20.19 3.72 -7.56
CA LEU A 291 -19.00 3.23 -6.86
C LEU A 291 -18.53 1.93 -7.50
N PRO A 292 -17.40 1.92 -8.23
CA PRO A 292 -16.92 0.73 -8.92
C PRO A 292 -16.40 -0.33 -7.93
N GLN A 293 -16.57 -1.59 -8.31
CA GLN A 293 -16.13 -2.76 -7.53
C GLN A 293 -14.61 -2.79 -7.36
N THR A 294 -14.19 -3.19 -6.16
CA THR A 294 -12.82 -3.53 -5.80
C THR A 294 -12.81 -4.82 -4.95
N HIS A 295 -11.67 -5.20 -4.36
CA HIS A 295 -11.58 -6.36 -3.47
C HIS A 295 -12.26 -6.15 -2.10
N PHE A 296 -12.62 -4.91 -1.73
CA PHE A 296 -13.25 -4.56 -0.44
C PHE A 296 -14.69 -4.03 -0.56
N ILE A 297 -15.18 -3.77 -1.77
CA ILE A 297 -16.52 -3.25 -2.05
C ILE A 297 -17.04 -3.80 -3.38
N ASP A 298 -18.31 -4.15 -3.43
CA ASP A 298 -19.01 -4.52 -4.68
C ASP A 298 -19.36 -3.28 -5.50
N ASN A 299 -19.88 -3.47 -6.74
CA ASN A 299 -20.49 -2.39 -7.51
C ASN A 299 -21.70 -1.84 -6.76
N LEU A 300 -21.58 -0.62 -6.26
CA LEU A 300 -22.65 0.08 -5.53
C LEU A 300 -23.03 1.38 -6.24
N VAL A 301 -24.22 1.86 -5.94
CA VAL A 301 -24.72 3.15 -6.40
C VAL A 301 -25.21 3.92 -5.18
N ILE A 302 -24.68 5.10 -4.94
CA ILE A 302 -25.17 6.02 -3.91
C ILE A 302 -26.49 6.59 -4.41
N ASP A 303 -27.53 6.54 -3.57
CA ASP A 303 -28.83 7.19 -3.83
C ASP A 303 -29.01 8.38 -2.89
N PHE A 304 -28.81 9.59 -3.40
CA PHE A 304 -28.95 10.82 -2.63
C PHE A 304 -30.39 11.15 -2.20
N GLN A 305 -31.40 10.41 -2.70
CA GLN A 305 -32.76 10.52 -2.18
C GLN A 305 -33.02 9.59 -0.99
N GLN A 306 -32.09 8.66 -0.69
CA GLN A 306 -32.19 7.78 0.47
C GLN A 306 -31.18 8.18 1.55
N MET A 307 -31.47 9.32 2.18
CA MET A 307 -30.63 9.87 3.23
C MET A 307 -31.13 9.43 4.62
N ILE A 308 -30.19 9.18 5.53
CA ILE A 308 -30.46 9.02 6.95
C ILE A 308 -29.55 9.90 7.78
N SER A 309 -30.02 10.31 8.94
CA SER A 309 -29.22 11.08 9.91
C SER A 309 -29.04 10.24 11.17
N ILE A 310 -27.82 10.10 11.63
CA ILE A 310 -27.48 9.38 12.85
C ILE A 310 -26.69 10.30 13.80
N LYS A 311 -26.79 10.10 15.10
CA LYS A 311 -25.96 10.81 16.07
C LYS A 311 -24.49 10.45 15.87
N ILE A 312 -23.58 11.39 16.06
CA ILE A 312 -22.13 11.18 15.85
C ILE A 312 -21.60 9.97 16.65
N ASN A 313 -22.12 9.75 17.87
CA ASN A 313 -21.73 8.60 18.68
C ASN A 313 -22.21 7.26 18.13
N GLU A 314 -23.24 7.24 17.32
CA GLU A 314 -23.74 6.04 16.67
C GLU A 314 -22.91 5.66 15.45
N ALA A 315 -22.28 6.64 14.80
CA ALA A 315 -21.38 6.42 13.67
C ALA A 315 -20.19 5.50 14.04
N LYS A 316 -19.74 5.53 15.30
CA LYS A 316 -18.69 4.64 15.84
C LYS A 316 -19.06 3.15 15.79
N LYS A 317 -20.35 2.81 15.65
CA LYS A 317 -20.85 1.43 15.54
C LYS A 317 -20.79 0.90 14.11
N TYR A 318 -20.42 1.74 13.14
CA TYR A 318 -20.26 1.36 11.75
C TYR A 318 -18.80 1.02 11.48
N LYS A 319 -18.57 -0.02 10.69
CA LYS A 319 -17.23 -0.33 10.17
C LYS A 319 -16.90 0.64 9.06
N ARG A 320 -15.81 1.39 9.20
CA ARG A 320 -15.27 2.22 8.11
C ARG A 320 -14.57 1.30 7.11
N VAL A 321 -14.95 1.37 5.84
CA VAL A 321 -14.50 0.46 4.77
C VAL A 321 -13.44 1.11 3.92
N ALA A 322 -13.70 2.30 3.42
CA ALA A 322 -12.81 3.09 2.56
C ALA A 322 -13.19 4.57 2.65
N LYS A 323 -12.45 5.43 2.00
CA LYS A 323 -12.82 6.84 1.78
C LYS A 323 -12.73 7.14 0.29
N LEU A 324 -13.67 7.91 -0.25
CA LEU A 324 -13.56 8.45 -1.60
C LEU A 324 -12.40 9.42 -1.67
N ASP A 325 -11.56 9.28 -2.69
CA ASP A 325 -10.46 10.20 -2.95
C ASP A 325 -10.92 11.41 -3.76
N SER A 326 -10.12 12.46 -3.78
CA SER A 326 -10.27 13.60 -4.69
C SER A 326 -9.98 13.16 -6.14
N PRO A 327 -10.74 13.60 -7.15
CA PRO A 327 -11.87 14.54 -7.10
C PRO A 327 -13.24 13.87 -6.88
N PHE A 328 -13.30 12.57 -6.61
CA PHE A 328 -14.59 11.84 -6.55
C PHE A 328 -15.41 12.23 -5.32
N SER A 329 -14.76 12.56 -4.21
CA SER A 329 -15.44 13.04 -3.00
C SER A 329 -16.08 14.43 -3.19
N GLU A 330 -15.50 15.27 -4.04
CA GLU A 330 -16.01 16.62 -4.36
C GLU A 330 -17.08 16.59 -5.45
N SER A 331 -17.04 15.58 -6.33
CA SER A 331 -18.03 15.43 -7.41
C SER A 331 -19.30 14.70 -6.96
N MET A 332 -19.31 14.19 -5.74
CA MET A 332 -20.47 13.59 -5.10
C MET A 332 -21.41 14.66 -4.53
#